data_dcba01693fa8558812c1cb77c3d528a7
#
_entry.id   dcba01693fa8558812c1cb77c3d528a7
#
_cell.length_a   1.000
_cell.length_b   1.000
_cell.length_c   1.000
_cell.angle_alpha   90.00
_cell.angle_beta   90.00
_cell.angle_gamma   90.00
#
_symmetry.space_group_name_H-M   'P 1'
#
loop_
_entity.id
_entity.type
_entity.pdbx_description
1 polymer ?
#
loop_
_entity_poly.entity_id
_entity_poly.type
_entity_poly.pdbx_seq_one_letter_code
_entity_poly.pdbx_strand_id
1 'polypeptide(L)'
;VNIPSMVASAYTTSAKVLICGADGQIGHALAELLLQQQGLECISLGRRKLDVTDPDQIQQQLERHLPDYVINCAGFNRVDDAERQPDQALAVNSVGAANLAAACALLSIPLLHLSSDYVFDGHYASGYAEDDAASPLGVFGRSKWEGEESIRNLHPQHLILRVSWVFSARGDNYLLRTLEQARHEAMIEAVDDRRGCPTSAEDVARVILAILRQLTCGIDVWGTYHYCGAEITSRYGFSEAILAAARQYEELAVQELRAVASADFPAAAQRPASSVLKCRKLLSTFGIRQRPWRSELQRVIREHYGEL
;
A
#
# COMPACT_ATOMS: atom_id res chain seq x y z
N VAL A 1 -5.05 -49.33 34.02
CA VAL A 1 -3.94 -48.81 33.25
C VAL A 1 -4.27 -47.40 32.89
N ASN A 2 -3.73 -46.42 33.66
CA ASN A 2 -3.91 -45.02 33.40
C ASN A 2 -2.94 -44.58 32.31
N ILE A 3 -3.46 -44.12 31.15
CA ILE A 3 -2.67 -43.46 30.12
C ILE A 3 -2.64 -41.97 30.49
N PRO A 4 -1.48 -41.38 30.77
CA PRO A 4 -1.41 -39.92 30.99
C PRO A 4 -1.65 -39.25 29.64
N SER A 5 -2.65 -38.36 29.58
CA SER A 5 -2.85 -37.45 28.48
C SER A 5 -1.66 -36.50 28.44
N MET A 6 -0.70 -36.75 27.56
CA MET A 6 0.28 -35.74 27.16
C MET A 6 -0.46 -34.70 26.30
N VAL A 7 -0.99 -33.69 26.97
CA VAL A 7 -1.33 -32.42 26.31
C VAL A 7 0.02 -31.81 25.92
N ALA A 8 0.41 -32.02 24.68
CA ALA A 8 1.51 -31.27 24.08
C ALA A 8 1.08 -29.81 24.05
N SER A 9 1.55 -29.02 25.01
CA SER A 9 1.57 -27.58 24.93
C SER A 9 2.50 -27.24 23.76
N ALA A 10 1.91 -27.11 22.57
CA ALA A 10 2.58 -26.50 21.46
C ALA A 10 2.82 -25.04 21.87
N TYR A 11 4.03 -24.73 22.31
CA TYR A 11 4.52 -23.36 22.34
C TYR A 11 4.53 -22.89 20.89
N THR A 12 3.44 -22.29 20.45
CA THR A 12 3.42 -21.52 19.20
C THR A 12 4.30 -20.31 19.44
N THR A 13 5.57 -20.39 19.04
CA THR A 13 6.46 -19.24 19.01
C THR A 13 5.78 -18.20 18.11
N SER A 14 5.52 -17.02 18.66
CA SER A 14 4.94 -15.90 17.92
C SER A 14 5.91 -15.49 16.81
N ALA A 15 5.45 -15.44 15.56
CA ALA A 15 6.28 -14.95 14.48
C ALA A 15 6.44 -13.42 14.57
N LYS A 16 7.68 -12.93 14.51
CA LYS A 16 8.02 -11.51 14.59
C LYS A 16 7.94 -10.85 13.23
N VAL A 17 7.14 -9.80 13.13
CA VAL A 17 6.93 -9.03 11.90
C VAL A 17 7.44 -7.61 12.10
N LEU A 18 8.50 -7.24 11.37
CA LEU A 18 9.05 -5.89 11.38
C LEU A 18 8.45 -5.08 10.22
N ILE A 19 7.86 -3.93 10.54
CA ILE A 19 7.27 -2.99 9.58
C ILE A 19 8.18 -1.77 9.46
N CYS A 20 8.72 -1.52 8.26
CA CYS A 20 9.36 -0.27 7.91
C CYS A 20 8.31 0.72 7.41
N GLY A 21 8.43 2.01 7.77
CA GLY A 21 7.46 3.03 7.36
C GLY A 21 6.12 2.94 8.09
N ALA A 22 6.14 2.54 9.37
CA ALA A 22 4.95 2.38 10.20
C ALA A 22 4.15 3.69 10.43
N ASP A 23 4.74 4.86 10.18
CA ASP A 23 4.06 6.15 10.27
C ASP A 23 3.18 6.45 9.03
N GLY A 24 3.32 5.70 7.93
CA GLY A 24 2.53 5.83 6.71
C GLY A 24 1.15 5.18 6.83
N GLN A 25 0.24 5.46 5.86
CA GLN A 25 -1.14 4.98 5.89
C GLN A 25 -1.23 3.44 6.07
N ILE A 26 -0.60 2.68 5.17
CA ILE A 26 -0.66 1.21 5.21
C ILE A 26 0.15 0.65 6.39
N GLY A 27 1.34 1.21 6.66
CA GLY A 27 2.18 0.75 7.77
C GLY A 27 1.48 0.90 9.13
N HIS A 28 0.77 2.02 9.33
CA HIS A 28 -0.01 2.27 10.54
C HIS A 28 -1.20 1.30 10.66
N ALA A 29 -2.01 1.18 9.61
CA ALA A 29 -3.14 0.26 9.59
C ALA A 29 -2.71 -1.21 9.83
N LEU A 30 -1.56 -1.61 9.26
CA LEU A 30 -1.01 -2.94 9.47
C LEU A 30 -0.52 -3.13 10.91
N ALA A 31 0.16 -2.13 11.48
CA ALA A 31 0.63 -2.21 12.88
C ALA A 31 -0.55 -2.34 13.85
N GLU A 32 -1.59 -1.53 13.71
CA GLU A 32 -2.81 -1.64 14.53
C GLU A 32 -3.48 -3.01 14.38
N LEU A 33 -3.58 -3.51 13.16
CA LEU A 33 -4.18 -4.81 12.89
C LEU A 33 -3.37 -5.96 13.50
N LEU A 34 -2.03 -5.93 13.40
CA LEU A 34 -1.15 -6.98 13.95
C LEU A 34 -1.15 -7.02 15.48
N LEU A 35 -1.28 -5.88 16.16
CA LEU A 35 -1.38 -5.82 17.63
C LEU A 35 -2.60 -6.59 18.17
N GLN A 36 -3.63 -6.79 17.36
CA GLN A 36 -4.83 -7.54 17.73
C GLN A 36 -4.72 -9.04 17.40
N GLN A 37 -3.62 -9.50 16.82
CA GLN A 37 -3.47 -10.88 16.35
C GLN A 37 -2.70 -11.73 17.35
N GLN A 38 -3.21 -12.93 17.65
CA GLN A 38 -2.46 -13.94 18.37
C GLN A 38 -1.46 -14.64 17.43
N GLY A 39 -0.29 -14.99 17.97
CA GLY A 39 0.77 -15.70 17.24
C GLY A 39 1.60 -14.82 16.31
N LEU A 40 1.40 -13.48 16.33
CA LEU A 40 2.23 -12.50 15.63
C LEU A 40 2.71 -11.42 16.60
N GLU A 41 3.99 -11.10 16.58
CA GLU A 41 4.59 -9.99 17.31
C GLU A 41 4.91 -8.87 16.33
N CYS A 42 4.36 -7.67 16.56
CA CYS A 42 4.54 -6.52 15.69
C CYS A 42 5.68 -5.62 16.18
N ILE A 43 6.66 -5.38 15.31
CA ILE A 43 7.75 -4.41 15.52
C ILE A 43 7.55 -3.29 14.51
N SER A 44 6.94 -2.19 14.91
CA SER A 44 6.62 -1.05 14.04
C SER A 44 7.69 0.04 14.13
N LEU A 45 8.36 0.30 13.01
CA LEU A 45 9.43 1.29 12.90
C LEU A 45 9.06 2.38 11.89
N GLY A 46 8.82 3.59 12.39
CA GLY A 46 8.68 4.78 11.56
C GLY A 46 10.04 5.32 11.11
N ARG A 47 10.04 6.30 10.22
CA ARG A 47 11.25 6.87 9.60
C ARG A 47 12.31 7.32 10.61
N ARG A 48 11.90 7.84 11.78
CA ARG A 48 12.84 8.30 12.81
C ARG A 48 13.62 7.15 13.48
N LYS A 49 13.09 5.91 13.43
CA LYS A 49 13.71 4.73 14.04
C LYS A 49 14.42 3.86 13.01
N LEU A 50 13.99 3.94 11.76
CA LEU A 50 14.57 3.21 10.64
C LEU A 50 14.40 4.03 9.36
N ASP A 51 15.48 4.68 8.92
CA ASP A 51 15.58 5.25 7.60
C ASP A 51 16.08 4.17 6.63
N VAL A 52 15.26 3.79 5.67
CA VAL A 52 15.59 2.73 4.69
C VAL A 52 16.74 3.13 3.75
N THR A 53 17.09 4.42 3.69
CA THR A 53 18.24 4.90 2.90
C THR A 53 19.57 4.68 3.62
N ASP A 54 19.55 4.32 4.91
CA ASP A 54 20.72 4.05 5.74
C ASP A 54 20.89 2.54 5.98
N PRO A 55 21.83 1.87 5.30
CA PRO A 55 22.04 0.43 5.42
C PRO A 55 22.50 0.00 6.81
N ASP A 56 23.23 0.85 7.54
CA ASP A 56 23.71 0.53 8.88
C ASP A 56 22.55 0.49 9.89
N GLN A 57 21.60 1.43 9.77
CA GLN A 57 20.37 1.39 10.56
C GLN A 57 19.53 0.13 10.25
N ILE A 58 19.42 -0.25 8.99
CA ILE A 58 18.70 -1.48 8.60
C ILE A 58 19.34 -2.69 9.28
N GLN A 59 20.64 -2.87 9.13
CA GLN A 59 21.37 -3.98 9.73
C GLN A 59 21.18 -4.01 11.25
N GLN A 60 21.39 -2.88 11.93
CA GLN A 60 21.22 -2.77 13.38
C GLN A 60 19.81 -3.16 13.85
N GLN A 61 18.76 -2.75 13.13
CA GLN A 61 17.38 -3.08 13.51
C GLN A 61 17.05 -4.56 13.25
N LEU A 62 17.54 -5.13 12.16
CA LEU A 62 17.34 -6.56 11.88
C LEU A 62 18.07 -7.44 12.88
N GLU A 63 19.32 -7.13 13.22
CA GLU A 63 20.11 -7.85 14.23
C GLU A 63 19.51 -7.73 15.64
N ARG A 64 19.00 -6.54 15.99
CA ARG A 64 18.37 -6.28 17.29
C ARG A 64 17.08 -7.06 17.49
N HIS A 65 16.24 -7.12 16.46
CA HIS A 65 14.90 -7.65 16.58
C HIS A 65 14.75 -9.09 16.11
N LEU A 66 15.65 -9.55 15.23
CA LEU A 66 15.63 -10.88 14.60
C LEU A 66 14.21 -11.23 14.11
N PRO A 67 13.63 -10.43 13.18
CA PRO A 67 12.27 -10.68 12.71
C PRO A 67 12.23 -11.90 11.80
N ASP A 68 11.09 -12.61 11.81
CA ASP A 68 10.80 -13.69 10.88
C ASP A 68 10.34 -13.18 9.52
N TYR A 69 9.78 -11.96 9.47
CA TYR A 69 9.31 -11.29 8.25
C TYR A 69 9.58 -9.79 8.32
N VAL A 70 9.99 -9.20 7.20
CA VAL A 70 10.10 -7.74 7.03
C VAL A 70 9.04 -7.26 6.04
N ILE A 71 8.30 -6.20 6.41
CA ILE A 71 7.30 -5.55 5.55
C ILE A 71 7.76 -4.12 5.27
N ASN A 72 8.08 -3.83 4.01
CA ASN A 72 8.46 -2.49 3.60
C ASN A 72 7.25 -1.68 3.15
N CYS A 73 6.71 -0.84 4.05
CA CYS A 73 5.71 0.19 3.77
C CYS A 73 6.35 1.58 3.58
N ALA A 74 7.67 1.72 3.72
CA ALA A 74 8.36 2.98 3.49
C ALA A 74 8.34 3.33 1.99
N GLY A 75 8.16 4.61 1.69
CA GLY A 75 8.16 5.10 0.32
C GLY A 75 7.97 6.61 0.24
N PHE A 76 8.54 7.20 -0.80
CA PHE A 76 8.27 8.57 -1.21
C PHE A 76 7.05 8.54 -2.15
N ASN A 77 5.87 8.92 -1.64
CA ASN A 77 4.58 8.69 -2.31
C ASN A 77 3.93 9.97 -2.87
N ARG A 78 4.58 11.13 -2.73
CA ARG A 78 4.10 12.41 -3.26
C ARG A 78 4.50 12.52 -4.72
N VAL A 79 3.57 12.14 -5.61
CA VAL A 79 3.81 11.94 -7.05
C VAL A 79 4.36 13.20 -7.73
N ASP A 80 3.76 14.37 -7.49
CA ASP A 80 4.22 15.65 -8.06
C ASP A 80 5.54 16.14 -7.45
N ASP A 81 5.76 15.87 -6.17
CA ASP A 81 7.02 16.22 -5.50
C ASP A 81 8.18 15.33 -5.97
N ALA A 82 7.90 14.11 -6.42
CA ALA A 82 8.93 13.25 -7.00
C ALA A 82 9.55 13.86 -8.26
N GLU A 83 8.77 14.57 -9.09
CA GLU A 83 9.30 15.31 -10.23
C GLU A 83 10.21 16.47 -9.82
N ARG A 84 9.92 17.09 -8.68
CA ARG A 84 10.72 18.21 -8.13
C ARG A 84 11.93 17.76 -7.32
N GLN A 85 11.89 16.55 -6.78
CA GLN A 85 12.90 15.97 -5.88
C GLN A 85 13.25 14.53 -6.31
N PRO A 86 13.75 14.34 -7.56
CA PRO A 86 13.98 13.02 -8.12
C PRO A 86 14.98 12.20 -7.31
N ASP A 87 16.04 12.82 -6.81
CA ASP A 87 17.08 12.13 -6.02
C ASP A 87 16.51 11.58 -4.72
N GLN A 88 15.61 12.32 -4.06
CA GLN A 88 14.96 11.85 -2.84
C GLN A 88 13.98 10.70 -3.10
N ALA A 89 13.22 10.77 -4.20
CA ALA A 89 12.33 9.70 -4.61
C ALA A 89 13.11 8.42 -4.93
N LEU A 90 14.21 8.52 -5.68
CA LEU A 90 15.12 7.41 -5.99
C LEU A 90 15.80 6.86 -4.73
N ALA A 91 16.32 7.72 -3.86
CA ALA A 91 16.97 7.28 -2.62
C ALA A 91 16.03 6.41 -1.76
N VAL A 92 14.77 6.82 -1.59
CA VAL A 92 13.82 6.08 -0.74
C VAL A 92 13.24 4.87 -1.45
N ASN A 93 12.75 5.05 -2.70
CA ASN A 93 11.96 4.02 -3.39
C ASN A 93 12.83 2.96 -4.10
N SER A 94 14.00 3.35 -4.58
CA SER A 94 14.93 2.45 -5.29
C SER A 94 16.05 1.98 -4.36
N VAL A 95 16.92 2.89 -3.91
CA VAL A 95 18.10 2.54 -3.07
C VAL A 95 17.66 1.95 -1.73
N GLY A 96 16.67 2.56 -1.06
CA GLY A 96 16.15 2.05 0.21
C GLY A 96 15.53 0.66 0.10
N ALA A 97 14.83 0.37 -1.01
CA ALA A 97 14.30 -0.95 -1.30
C ALA A 97 15.43 -1.98 -1.53
N ALA A 98 16.47 -1.59 -2.27
CA ALA A 98 17.66 -2.41 -2.50
C ALA A 98 18.41 -2.73 -1.20
N ASN A 99 18.61 -1.74 -0.33
CA ASN A 99 19.26 -1.92 0.97
C ASN A 99 18.51 -2.94 1.84
N LEU A 100 17.18 -2.80 1.94
CA LEU A 100 16.35 -3.77 2.67
C LEU A 100 16.43 -5.16 2.08
N ALA A 101 16.36 -5.28 0.74
CA ALA A 101 16.44 -6.59 0.07
C ALA A 101 17.79 -7.27 0.31
N ALA A 102 18.91 -6.52 0.23
CA ALA A 102 20.24 -7.04 0.49
C ALA A 102 20.39 -7.51 1.95
N ALA A 103 19.95 -6.71 2.91
CA ALA A 103 20.04 -7.06 4.33
C ALA A 103 19.15 -8.28 4.68
N CYS A 104 17.92 -8.33 4.14
CA CYS A 104 17.01 -9.45 4.32
C CYS A 104 17.56 -10.74 3.68
N ALA A 105 18.18 -10.65 2.49
CA ALA A 105 18.80 -11.79 1.81
C ALA A 105 19.95 -12.37 2.63
N LEU A 106 20.83 -11.53 3.20
CA LEU A 106 21.94 -11.94 4.05
C LEU A 106 21.47 -12.74 5.28
N LEU A 107 20.35 -12.37 5.86
CA LEU A 107 19.78 -13.01 7.05
C LEU A 107 18.72 -14.07 6.72
N SER A 108 18.46 -14.31 5.43
CA SER A 108 17.41 -15.24 4.96
C SER A 108 16.02 -14.90 5.54
N ILE A 109 15.69 -13.60 5.67
CA ILE A 109 14.41 -13.11 6.17
C ILE A 109 13.53 -12.73 4.98
N PRO A 110 12.34 -13.35 4.81
CA PRO A 110 11.40 -12.98 3.75
C PRO A 110 11.01 -11.50 3.78
N LEU A 111 10.97 -10.86 2.59
CA LEU A 111 10.63 -9.45 2.41
C LEU A 111 9.32 -9.28 1.64
N LEU A 112 8.32 -8.62 2.24
CA LEU A 112 7.16 -8.09 1.53
C LEU A 112 7.36 -6.60 1.28
N HIS A 113 7.26 -6.17 0.02
CA HIS A 113 7.47 -4.78 -0.40
C HIS A 113 6.21 -4.19 -1.06
N LEU A 114 5.81 -3.00 -0.64
CA LEU A 114 4.71 -2.27 -1.26
C LEU A 114 5.18 -1.44 -2.46
N SER A 115 4.59 -1.71 -3.61
CA SER A 115 4.81 -0.97 -4.85
C SER A 115 3.52 -0.31 -5.34
N SER A 116 3.50 0.18 -6.58
CA SER A 116 2.43 1.03 -7.12
C SER A 116 2.02 0.61 -8.53
N ASP A 117 0.76 0.90 -8.85
CA ASP A 117 0.18 0.90 -10.19
C ASP A 117 0.87 1.88 -11.16
N TYR A 118 1.58 2.88 -10.66
CA TYR A 118 2.34 3.87 -11.46
C TYR A 118 3.59 3.31 -12.14
N VAL A 119 3.91 2.05 -11.96
CA VAL A 119 4.92 1.35 -12.77
C VAL A 119 4.47 1.12 -14.22
N PHE A 120 3.18 1.37 -14.52
CA PHE A 120 2.58 1.20 -15.84
C PHE A 120 2.25 2.53 -16.51
N ASP A 121 2.22 2.54 -17.86
CA ASP A 121 1.96 3.72 -18.69
C ASP A 121 0.47 4.11 -18.84
N GLY A 122 -0.44 3.19 -18.54
CA GLY A 122 -1.87 3.48 -18.59
C GLY A 122 -2.55 3.23 -19.93
N HIS A 123 -1.89 2.59 -20.90
CA HIS A 123 -2.46 2.31 -22.21
C HIS A 123 -3.48 1.16 -22.21
N TYR A 124 -3.45 0.27 -21.20
CA TYR A 124 -4.37 -0.87 -21.12
C TYR A 124 -5.64 -0.53 -20.34
N ALA A 125 -6.70 -0.17 -21.05
CA ALA A 125 -7.99 0.13 -20.43
C ALA A 125 -8.59 -1.07 -19.66
N SER A 126 -8.26 -2.32 -20.06
CA SER A 126 -8.68 -3.56 -19.38
C SER A 126 -7.90 -3.87 -18.09
N GLY A 127 -6.93 -3.02 -17.73
CA GLY A 127 -6.05 -3.19 -16.58
C GLY A 127 -4.84 -4.07 -16.87
N TYR A 128 -3.86 -4.00 -15.97
CA TYR A 128 -2.54 -4.64 -16.04
C TYR A 128 -2.48 -5.90 -15.19
N ALA A 129 -1.91 -6.95 -15.74
CA ALA A 129 -1.50 -8.16 -15.02
C ALA A 129 -0.07 -8.01 -14.45
N GLU A 130 0.33 -8.91 -13.57
CA GLU A 130 1.62 -8.84 -12.88
C GLU A 130 2.83 -9.03 -13.80
N ASP A 131 2.65 -9.72 -14.91
CA ASP A 131 3.64 -10.01 -15.95
C ASP A 131 3.63 -9.03 -17.14
N ASP A 132 2.70 -8.07 -17.16
CA ASP A 132 2.72 -6.99 -18.15
C ASP A 132 3.98 -6.12 -17.97
N ALA A 133 4.57 -5.68 -19.07
CA ALA A 133 5.79 -4.89 -19.05
C ALA A 133 5.57 -3.54 -18.34
N ALA A 134 6.45 -3.23 -17.40
CA ALA A 134 6.46 -1.92 -16.76
C ALA A 134 6.96 -0.84 -17.72
N SER A 135 6.30 0.31 -17.71
CA SER A 135 6.63 1.49 -18.53
C SER A 135 6.21 2.78 -17.78
N PRO A 136 6.91 3.13 -16.68
CA PRO A 136 6.52 4.26 -15.84
C PRO A 136 6.69 5.60 -16.56
N LEU A 137 5.68 6.49 -16.44
CA LEU A 137 5.64 7.78 -17.12
C LEU A 137 6.44 8.89 -16.40
N GLY A 138 6.60 8.79 -15.07
CA GLY A 138 7.22 9.82 -14.25
C GLY A 138 8.21 9.26 -13.23
N VAL A 139 8.85 10.15 -12.50
CA VAL A 139 9.90 9.83 -11.51
C VAL A 139 9.38 8.89 -10.41
N PHE A 140 8.17 9.13 -9.89
CA PHE A 140 7.58 8.26 -8.86
C PHE A 140 7.47 6.81 -9.34
N GLY A 141 6.82 6.58 -10.48
CA GLY A 141 6.67 5.24 -11.05
C GLY A 141 8.00 4.57 -11.35
N ARG A 142 8.95 5.32 -11.95
CA ARG A 142 10.29 4.84 -12.25
C ARG A 142 11.06 4.45 -10.99
N SER A 143 11.05 5.29 -9.94
CA SER A 143 11.74 4.99 -8.69
C SER A 143 11.19 3.73 -8.00
N LYS A 144 9.86 3.51 -8.07
CA LYS A 144 9.24 2.29 -7.57
C LYS A 144 9.64 1.06 -8.39
N TRP A 145 9.63 1.18 -9.72
CA TRP A 145 10.03 0.10 -10.62
C TRP A 145 11.49 -0.32 -10.43
N GLU A 146 12.41 0.63 -10.32
CA GLU A 146 13.83 0.36 -10.05
C GLU A 146 14.02 -0.37 -8.70
N GLY A 147 13.23 -0.01 -7.69
CA GLY A 147 13.21 -0.73 -6.41
C GLY A 147 12.72 -2.17 -6.54
N GLU A 148 11.65 -2.41 -7.32
CA GLU A 148 11.18 -3.77 -7.61
C GLU A 148 12.25 -4.62 -8.31
N GLU A 149 12.95 -4.07 -9.32
CA GLU A 149 14.03 -4.76 -10.02
C GLU A 149 15.18 -5.11 -9.08
N SER A 150 15.56 -4.18 -8.20
CA SER A 150 16.60 -4.44 -7.21
C SER A 150 16.20 -5.58 -6.25
N ILE A 151 14.95 -5.60 -5.77
CA ILE A 151 14.44 -6.66 -4.91
C ILE A 151 14.48 -8.01 -5.61
N ARG A 152 14.00 -8.09 -6.86
CA ARG A 152 13.99 -9.35 -7.65
C ARG A 152 15.39 -9.93 -7.84
N ASN A 153 16.36 -9.05 -8.08
CA ASN A 153 17.74 -9.46 -8.32
C ASN A 153 18.49 -9.85 -7.04
N LEU A 154 18.16 -9.25 -5.89
CA LEU A 154 18.91 -9.40 -4.66
C LEU A 154 18.34 -10.46 -3.72
N HIS A 155 17.02 -10.69 -3.73
CA HIS A 155 16.37 -11.51 -2.73
C HIS A 155 15.32 -12.46 -3.30
N PRO A 156 15.56 -13.78 -3.33
CA PRO A 156 14.62 -14.75 -3.91
C PRO A 156 13.31 -14.89 -3.11
N GLN A 157 13.36 -14.74 -1.78
CA GLN A 157 12.19 -14.83 -0.90
C GLN A 157 11.52 -13.46 -0.73
N HIS A 158 11.01 -12.89 -1.84
CA HIS A 158 10.32 -11.62 -1.84
C HIS A 158 8.88 -11.74 -2.32
N LEU A 159 8.03 -10.88 -1.80
CA LEU A 159 6.70 -10.62 -2.30
C LEU A 159 6.55 -9.12 -2.55
N ILE A 160 6.35 -8.73 -3.80
CA ILE A 160 6.05 -7.36 -4.19
C ILE A 160 4.54 -7.23 -4.36
N LEU A 161 3.91 -6.33 -3.59
CA LEU A 161 2.49 -6.05 -3.70
C LEU A 161 2.29 -4.66 -4.29
N ARG A 162 1.88 -4.60 -5.56
CA ARG A 162 1.49 -3.34 -6.22
C ARG A 162 0.07 -2.99 -5.81
N VAL A 163 -0.12 -1.76 -5.35
CA VAL A 163 -1.41 -1.22 -4.92
C VAL A 163 -1.77 0.03 -5.70
N SER A 164 -3.05 0.40 -5.70
CA SER A 164 -3.58 1.52 -6.47
C SER A 164 -4.42 2.46 -5.59
N TRP A 165 -4.29 3.76 -5.79
CA TRP A 165 -5.14 4.82 -5.23
C TRP A 165 -5.46 4.66 -3.74
N VAL A 166 -4.42 4.48 -2.92
CA VAL A 166 -4.56 4.24 -1.48
C VAL A 166 -5.17 5.45 -0.77
N PHE A 167 -6.15 5.19 0.09
CA PHE A 167 -6.79 6.17 0.96
C PHE A 167 -7.00 5.60 2.38
N SER A 168 -7.10 6.48 3.37
CA SER A 168 -7.38 6.16 4.77
C SER A 168 -7.90 7.39 5.50
N ALA A 169 -8.33 7.23 6.75
CA ALA A 169 -8.72 8.34 7.62
C ALA A 169 -7.52 9.18 8.10
N ARG A 170 -6.28 8.83 7.72
CA ARG A 170 -5.03 9.44 8.22
C ARG A 170 -4.06 9.75 7.09
N GLY A 171 -3.12 10.65 7.38
CA GLY A 171 -2.03 11.01 6.47
C GLY A 171 -2.48 11.90 5.31
N ASP A 172 -1.59 12.08 4.33
CA ASP A 172 -1.88 12.87 3.13
C ASP A 172 -2.39 11.95 2.02
N ASN A 173 -3.68 12.07 1.67
CA ASN A 173 -4.30 11.28 0.62
C ASN A 173 -5.44 12.04 -0.08
N TYR A 174 -5.93 11.47 -1.19
CA TYR A 174 -6.94 12.12 -2.02
C TYR A 174 -8.26 12.35 -1.28
N LEU A 175 -8.70 11.38 -0.44
CA LEU A 175 -9.94 11.50 0.34
C LEU A 175 -9.89 12.74 1.25
N LEU A 176 -8.85 12.84 2.08
CA LEU A 176 -8.74 13.93 3.06
C LEU A 176 -8.56 15.30 2.40
N ARG A 177 -7.82 15.37 1.28
CA ARG A 177 -7.72 16.61 0.50
C ARG A 177 -9.06 17.02 -0.11
N THR A 178 -9.85 16.07 -0.62
CA THR A 178 -11.19 16.36 -1.15
C THR A 178 -12.13 16.85 -0.06
N LEU A 179 -12.09 16.27 1.14
CA LEU A 179 -12.87 16.72 2.29
C LEU A 179 -12.48 18.16 2.72
N GLU A 180 -11.18 18.42 2.78
CA GLU A 180 -10.67 19.76 3.15
C GLU A 180 -11.12 20.83 2.14
N GLN A 181 -11.02 20.55 0.84
CA GLN A 181 -11.55 21.44 -0.19
C GLN A 181 -13.05 21.62 -0.05
N ALA A 182 -13.80 20.54 0.19
CA ALA A 182 -15.25 20.57 0.29
C ALA A 182 -15.78 21.42 1.45
N ARG A 183 -14.98 21.59 2.50
CA ARG A 183 -15.30 22.45 3.64
C ARG A 183 -15.15 23.94 3.35
N HIS A 184 -14.31 24.30 2.38
CA HIS A 184 -13.89 25.69 2.16
C HIS A 184 -14.24 26.24 0.79
N GLU A 185 -14.44 25.40 -0.21
CA GLU A 185 -14.66 25.80 -1.60
C GLU A 185 -16.10 25.50 -2.04
N ALA A 186 -16.75 26.47 -2.70
CA ALA A 186 -18.11 26.27 -3.25
C ALA A 186 -18.14 25.32 -4.46
N MET A 187 -17.00 25.16 -5.15
CA MET A 187 -16.84 24.29 -6.32
C MET A 187 -15.53 23.53 -6.27
N ILE A 188 -15.58 22.24 -6.58
CA ILE A 188 -14.41 21.37 -6.71
C ILE A 188 -14.35 20.84 -8.14
N GLU A 189 -13.19 20.88 -8.76
CA GLU A 189 -12.91 20.23 -10.04
C GLU A 189 -12.22 18.88 -9.83
N ALA A 190 -12.68 17.86 -10.53
CA ALA A 190 -12.10 16.53 -10.45
C ALA A 190 -11.98 15.88 -11.84
N VAL A 191 -10.83 15.25 -12.08
CA VAL A 191 -10.51 14.62 -13.37
C VAL A 191 -11.39 13.38 -13.59
N ASP A 192 -12.07 13.32 -14.78
CA ASP A 192 -12.99 12.22 -15.11
C ASP A 192 -12.50 11.31 -16.25
N ASP A 193 -11.41 11.63 -16.92
CA ASP A 193 -10.85 10.84 -18.04
C ASP A 193 -9.73 9.86 -17.62
N ARG A 194 -9.41 9.76 -16.31
CA ARG A 194 -8.46 8.78 -15.76
C ARG A 194 -9.18 7.72 -14.95
N ARG A 195 -8.77 6.47 -15.12
CA ARG A 195 -9.38 5.30 -14.49
C ARG A 195 -8.45 4.63 -13.49
N GLY A 196 -8.99 4.21 -12.35
CA GLY A 196 -8.27 3.47 -11.31
C GLY A 196 -9.23 2.84 -10.31
N CYS A 197 -8.65 2.22 -9.29
CA CYS A 197 -9.41 1.52 -8.24
C CYS A 197 -9.00 2.05 -6.88
N PRO A 198 -9.83 2.86 -6.18
CA PRO A 198 -9.55 3.27 -4.82
C PRO A 198 -9.39 2.07 -3.90
N THR A 199 -8.41 2.13 -2.98
CA THR A 199 -8.06 1.01 -2.11
C THR A 199 -7.82 1.54 -0.70
N SER A 200 -8.55 1.06 0.31
CA SER A 200 -8.29 1.50 1.68
C SER A 200 -6.99 0.90 2.22
N ALA A 201 -6.26 1.66 3.02
CA ALA A 201 -5.04 1.20 3.66
C ALA A 201 -5.29 0.01 4.59
N GLU A 202 -6.43 -0.01 5.26
CA GLU A 202 -6.88 -1.07 6.16
C GLU A 202 -7.18 -2.36 5.38
N ASP A 203 -7.74 -2.25 4.17
CA ASP A 203 -7.97 -3.43 3.33
C ASP A 203 -6.65 -4.00 2.79
N VAL A 204 -5.68 -3.14 2.44
CA VAL A 204 -4.30 -3.59 2.13
C VAL A 204 -3.67 -4.29 3.34
N ALA A 205 -3.81 -3.73 4.54
CA ALA A 205 -3.31 -4.34 5.78
C ALA A 205 -3.92 -5.74 6.02
N ARG A 206 -5.23 -5.89 5.80
CA ARG A 206 -5.92 -7.19 5.86
C ARG A 206 -5.34 -8.19 4.85
N VAL A 207 -5.05 -7.76 3.64
CA VAL A 207 -4.44 -8.60 2.59
C VAL A 207 -3.05 -9.05 3.02
N ILE A 208 -2.22 -8.13 3.51
CA ILE A 208 -0.88 -8.45 4.02
C ILE A 208 -0.96 -9.46 5.18
N LEU A 209 -1.86 -9.26 6.14
CA LEU A 209 -2.07 -10.22 7.23
C LEU A 209 -2.49 -11.60 6.71
N ALA A 210 -3.39 -11.66 5.73
CA ALA A 210 -3.83 -12.93 5.14
C ALA A 210 -2.70 -13.66 4.41
N ILE A 211 -1.80 -12.94 3.74
CA ILE A 211 -0.58 -13.48 3.13
C ILE A 211 0.37 -13.98 4.22
N LEU A 212 0.68 -13.16 5.24
CA LEU A 212 1.56 -13.54 6.35
C LEU A 212 1.13 -14.84 7.04
N ARG A 213 -0.17 -14.98 7.33
CA ARG A 213 -0.71 -16.19 7.96
C ARG A 213 -0.49 -17.43 7.11
N GLN A 214 -0.56 -17.31 5.79
CA GLN A 214 -0.29 -18.44 4.88
C GLN A 214 1.20 -18.75 4.80
N LEU A 215 2.06 -17.72 4.77
CA LEU A 215 3.52 -17.88 4.82
C LEU A 215 3.96 -18.54 6.14
N THR A 216 3.39 -18.15 7.29
CA THR A 216 3.67 -18.78 8.60
C THR A 216 3.19 -20.25 8.66
N CYS A 217 2.23 -20.64 7.82
CA CYS A 217 1.80 -22.01 7.65
C CYS A 217 2.66 -22.82 6.64
N GLY A 218 3.75 -22.22 6.12
CA GLY A 218 4.72 -22.91 5.25
C GLY A 218 4.40 -22.86 3.76
N ILE A 219 3.50 -21.96 3.32
CA ILE A 219 3.33 -21.72 1.87
C ILE A 219 4.57 -20.99 1.36
N ASP A 220 5.19 -21.56 0.31
CA ASP A 220 6.40 -21.03 -0.32
C ASP A 220 6.06 -20.46 -1.72
N VAL A 221 5.57 -19.23 -1.77
CA VAL A 221 5.15 -18.54 -2.99
C VAL A 221 5.66 -17.09 -2.99
N TRP A 222 6.53 -16.79 -3.95
CA TRP A 222 7.23 -15.51 -4.07
C TRP A 222 6.93 -14.81 -5.39
N GLY A 223 7.32 -13.55 -5.51
CA GLY A 223 7.19 -12.77 -6.71
C GLY A 223 6.21 -11.59 -6.59
N THR A 224 5.75 -11.06 -7.73
CA THR A 224 4.90 -9.87 -7.82
C THR A 224 3.43 -10.25 -7.82
N TYR A 225 2.64 -9.48 -7.05
CA TYR A 225 1.18 -9.58 -6.94
C TYR A 225 0.54 -8.20 -7.02
N HIS A 226 -0.71 -8.15 -7.46
CA HIS A 226 -1.52 -6.95 -7.51
C HIS A 226 -2.65 -7.01 -6.51
N TYR A 227 -2.92 -5.85 -5.86
CA TYR A 227 -4.13 -5.66 -5.07
C TYR A 227 -4.69 -4.24 -5.22
N CYS A 228 -5.97 -4.13 -5.51
CA CYS A 228 -6.74 -2.89 -5.46
C CYS A 228 -8.19 -3.18 -5.09
N GLY A 229 -8.94 -2.14 -4.71
CA GLY A 229 -10.38 -2.26 -4.47
C GLY A 229 -11.12 -2.73 -5.73
N ALA A 230 -12.23 -3.43 -5.55
CA ALA A 230 -13.11 -3.79 -6.66
C ALA A 230 -13.81 -2.54 -7.20
N GLU A 231 -14.15 -2.59 -8.48
CA GLU A 231 -14.82 -1.54 -9.26
C GLU A 231 -13.88 -0.39 -9.69
N ILE A 232 -13.91 -0.14 -10.98
CA ILE A 232 -13.16 0.94 -11.62
C ILE A 232 -13.95 2.24 -11.49
N THR A 233 -13.26 3.34 -11.19
CA THR A 233 -13.85 4.68 -11.16
C THR A 233 -12.88 5.73 -11.70
N SER A 234 -13.35 6.97 -11.84
CA SER A 234 -12.51 8.15 -12.07
C SER A 234 -12.25 8.91 -10.76
N ARG A 235 -11.40 9.95 -10.80
CA ARG A 235 -11.26 10.86 -9.66
C ARG A 235 -12.56 11.62 -9.40
N TYR A 236 -13.30 11.99 -10.45
CA TYR A 236 -14.63 12.58 -10.32
C TYR A 236 -15.60 11.65 -9.59
N GLY A 237 -15.76 10.40 -10.05
CA GLY A 237 -16.66 9.44 -9.40
C GLY A 237 -16.23 9.07 -7.97
N PHE A 238 -14.92 9.09 -7.68
CA PHE A 238 -14.44 8.91 -6.31
C PHE A 238 -14.75 10.13 -5.42
N SER A 239 -14.56 11.36 -5.92
CA SER A 239 -14.95 12.60 -5.21
C SER A 239 -16.45 12.65 -4.93
N GLU A 240 -17.30 12.30 -5.93
CA GLU A 240 -18.74 12.21 -5.75
C GLU A 240 -19.12 11.29 -4.58
N ALA A 241 -18.52 10.11 -4.52
CA ALA A 241 -18.77 9.15 -3.43
C ALA A 241 -18.26 9.67 -2.07
N ILE A 242 -17.11 10.35 -2.02
CA ILE A 242 -16.58 10.99 -0.81
C ILE A 242 -17.55 12.03 -0.28
N LEU A 243 -18.01 12.96 -1.15
CA LEU A 243 -18.93 14.03 -0.78
C LEU A 243 -20.29 13.48 -0.31
N ALA A 244 -20.81 12.47 -1.01
CA ALA A 244 -22.07 11.82 -0.62
C ALA A 244 -21.97 11.14 0.75
N ALA A 245 -20.83 10.51 1.07
CA ALA A 245 -20.61 9.89 2.36
C ALA A 245 -20.43 10.93 3.48
N ALA A 246 -19.64 11.99 3.26
CA ALA A 246 -19.33 13.01 4.25
C ALA A 246 -20.54 13.87 4.63
N ARG A 247 -21.45 14.15 3.69
CA ARG A 247 -22.70 14.90 3.94
C ARG A 247 -23.64 14.25 4.95
N GLN A 248 -23.39 13.00 5.34
CA GLN A 248 -24.12 12.34 6.42
C GLN A 248 -23.66 12.81 7.81
N TYR A 249 -22.47 13.44 7.90
CA TYR A 249 -21.81 13.81 9.16
C TYR A 249 -21.62 15.32 9.32
N GLU A 250 -21.44 16.06 8.23
CA GLU A 250 -21.23 17.51 8.28
C GLU A 250 -21.85 18.24 7.08
N GLU A 251 -22.15 19.53 7.28
CA GLU A 251 -22.48 20.43 6.16
C GLU A 251 -21.21 20.85 5.45
N LEU A 252 -21.19 20.65 4.12
CA LEU A 252 -20.07 21.01 3.27
C LEU A 252 -20.38 22.31 2.50
N ALA A 253 -19.37 23.19 2.37
CA ALA A 253 -19.47 24.42 1.60
C ALA A 253 -19.66 24.14 0.09
N VAL A 254 -19.17 22.98 -0.39
CA VAL A 254 -19.22 22.62 -1.80
C VAL A 254 -20.64 22.43 -2.30
N GLN A 255 -20.99 23.20 -3.33
CA GLN A 255 -22.28 23.16 -4.02
C GLN A 255 -22.18 22.46 -5.38
N GLU A 256 -21.02 22.57 -6.05
CA GLU A 256 -20.77 22.00 -7.38
C GLU A 256 -19.52 21.12 -7.38
N LEU A 257 -19.64 19.90 -7.91
CA LEU A 257 -18.52 19.05 -8.30
C LEU A 257 -18.48 19.01 -9.83
N ARG A 258 -17.40 19.54 -10.42
CA ARG A 258 -17.24 19.66 -11.87
C ARG A 258 -16.27 18.61 -12.41
N ALA A 259 -16.72 17.86 -13.40
CA ALA A 259 -15.84 16.96 -14.17
C ALA A 259 -14.97 17.76 -15.13
N VAL A 260 -13.66 17.50 -15.13
CA VAL A 260 -12.69 18.13 -16.02
C VAL A 260 -11.83 17.09 -16.73
N ALA A 261 -11.31 17.44 -17.92
CA ALA A 261 -10.33 16.59 -18.58
C ALA A 261 -8.96 16.75 -17.92
N SER A 262 -8.17 15.68 -17.94
CA SER A 262 -6.81 15.71 -17.37
C SER A 262 -5.87 16.69 -18.07
N ALA A 263 -6.15 17.02 -19.34
CA ALA A 263 -5.42 18.02 -20.11
C ALA A 263 -5.61 19.45 -19.55
N ASP A 264 -6.77 19.73 -18.95
CA ASP A 264 -7.13 21.04 -18.40
C ASP A 264 -6.73 21.16 -16.91
N PHE A 265 -6.31 20.03 -16.29
CA PHE A 265 -5.93 20.01 -14.89
C PHE A 265 -4.40 19.92 -14.73
N PRO A 266 -3.73 21.06 -14.47
CA PRO A 266 -2.27 21.10 -14.45
C PRO A 266 -1.69 20.23 -13.32
N ALA A 267 -0.68 19.45 -13.65
CA ALA A 267 0.02 18.58 -12.71
C ALA A 267 1.50 18.52 -13.10
N ALA A 268 2.40 18.47 -12.11
CA ALA A 268 3.83 18.37 -12.37
C ALA A 268 4.20 17.00 -12.94
N ALA A 269 3.59 15.93 -12.42
CA ALA A 269 3.83 14.57 -12.86
C ALA A 269 2.82 14.11 -13.92
N GLN A 270 3.31 13.42 -14.94
CA GLN A 270 2.46 12.70 -15.88
C GLN A 270 1.82 11.49 -15.16
N ARG A 271 0.53 11.29 -15.35
CA ARG A 271 -0.23 10.20 -14.74
C ARG A 271 -0.83 9.28 -15.80
N PRO A 272 -0.85 7.95 -15.55
CA PRO A 272 -1.46 7.00 -16.48
C PRO A 272 -2.95 7.29 -16.69
N ALA A 273 -3.43 7.11 -17.94
CA ALA A 273 -4.86 7.22 -18.25
C ALA A 273 -5.67 6.11 -17.58
N SER A 274 -5.10 4.92 -17.47
CA SER A 274 -5.67 3.79 -16.72
C SER A 274 -4.62 3.15 -15.83
N SER A 275 -4.85 3.13 -14.52
CA SER A 275 -3.97 2.44 -13.56
C SER A 275 -4.67 1.25 -12.89
N VAL A 276 -5.58 0.61 -13.63
CA VAL A 276 -6.34 -0.54 -13.15
C VAL A 276 -5.45 -1.77 -13.05
N LEU A 277 -5.47 -2.45 -11.90
CA LEU A 277 -4.71 -3.67 -11.65
C LEU A 277 -5.62 -4.91 -11.71
N LYS A 278 -5.18 -5.97 -12.41
CA LYS A 278 -5.81 -7.29 -12.35
C LYS A 278 -5.29 -8.05 -11.15
N CYS A 279 -6.18 -8.49 -10.27
CA CYS A 279 -5.82 -9.17 -9.01
C CYS A 279 -6.05 -10.69 -9.06
N ARG A 280 -6.08 -11.29 -10.26
CA ARG A 280 -6.39 -12.72 -10.44
C ARG A 280 -5.33 -13.64 -9.83
N LYS A 281 -4.06 -13.28 -9.95
CA LYS A 281 -2.96 -14.05 -9.39
C LYS A 281 -3.05 -14.13 -7.87
N LEU A 282 -3.35 -13.00 -7.19
CA LEU A 282 -3.55 -12.97 -5.75
C LEU A 282 -4.71 -13.89 -5.32
N LEU A 283 -5.82 -13.86 -6.07
CA LEU A 283 -6.97 -14.72 -5.82
C LEU A 283 -6.62 -16.21 -6.01
N SER A 284 -5.96 -16.56 -7.11
CA SER A 284 -5.62 -17.97 -7.40
C SER A 284 -4.57 -18.54 -6.45
N THR A 285 -3.63 -17.71 -5.97
CA THR A 285 -2.54 -18.15 -5.09
C THR A 285 -2.96 -18.18 -3.62
N PHE A 286 -3.61 -17.13 -3.13
CA PHE A 286 -3.90 -16.95 -1.71
C PHE A 286 -5.40 -17.02 -1.36
N GLY A 287 -6.29 -17.18 -2.34
CA GLY A 287 -7.74 -17.14 -2.13
C GLY A 287 -8.27 -15.75 -1.73
N ILE A 288 -7.48 -14.70 -1.90
CA ILE A 288 -7.82 -13.34 -1.46
C ILE A 288 -8.61 -12.64 -2.56
N ARG A 289 -9.85 -12.21 -2.23
CA ARG A 289 -10.73 -11.46 -3.14
C ARG A 289 -10.66 -9.97 -2.85
N GLN A 290 -10.81 -9.17 -3.91
CA GLN A 290 -11.01 -7.73 -3.82
C GLN A 290 -12.31 -7.40 -3.08
N ARG A 291 -12.28 -6.34 -2.28
CA ARG A 291 -13.49 -5.78 -1.65
C ARG A 291 -13.99 -4.57 -2.43
N PRO A 292 -15.32 -4.32 -2.47
CA PRO A 292 -15.85 -3.10 -3.05
C PRO A 292 -15.32 -1.87 -2.32
N TRP A 293 -14.63 -0.97 -3.04
CA TRP A 293 -14.04 0.22 -2.43
C TRP A 293 -15.07 1.16 -1.80
N ARG A 294 -16.32 1.12 -2.29
CA ARG A 294 -17.41 1.95 -1.75
C ARG A 294 -17.74 1.58 -0.30
N SER A 295 -17.76 0.30 0.05
CA SER A 295 -17.97 -0.15 1.42
C SER A 295 -16.79 0.20 2.33
N GLU A 296 -15.56 0.08 1.81
CA GLU A 296 -14.38 0.51 2.55
C GLU A 296 -14.35 2.04 2.75
N LEU A 297 -14.77 2.83 1.75
CA LEU A 297 -14.92 4.28 1.87
C LEU A 297 -15.88 4.65 3.02
N GLN A 298 -17.05 4.01 3.09
CA GLN A 298 -18.00 4.26 4.18
C GLN A 298 -17.40 3.96 5.54
N ARG A 299 -16.58 2.91 5.66
CA ARG A 299 -15.89 2.56 6.90
C ARG A 299 -14.86 3.62 7.27
N VAL A 300 -14.01 4.03 6.31
CA VAL A 300 -12.97 5.04 6.52
C VAL A 300 -13.58 6.41 6.87
N ILE A 301 -14.69 6.79 6.26
CA ILE A 301 -15.43 8.01 6.59
C ILE A 301 -15.96 7.95 8.03
N ARG A 302 -16.56 6.84 8.46
CA ARG A 302 -17.00 6.67 9.87
C ARG A 302 -15.85 6.79 10.85
N GLU A 303 -14.71 6.18 10.54
CA GLU A 303 -13.50 6.32 11.35
C GLU A 303 -13.03 7.79 11.43
N HIS A 304 -13.05 8.49 10.29
CA HIS A 304 -12.63 9.90 10.23
C HIS A 304 -13.50 10.80 11.14
N TYR A 305 -14.81 10.51 11.23
CA TYR A 305 -15.73 11.25 12.11
C TYR A 305 -15.86 10.68 13.54
N GLY A 306 -15.07 9.67 13.89
CA GLY A 306 -14.98 9.14 15.25
C GLY A 306 -16.12 8.19 15.67
N GLU A 307 -16.77 7.53 14.69
CA GLU A 307 -17.85 6.56 14.95
C GLU A 307 -17.38 5.08 14.94
N LEU A 308 -16.08 4.82 14.99
CA LEU A 308 -15.48 3.48 15.05
C LEU A 308 -14.53 3.35 16.22
#